data_19bb3b160aaf8e1e9c5e0ca9d3aa9877
#
_entry.id   19bb3b160aaf8e1e9c5e0ca9d3aa9877
#
_cell.length_a   1.000
_cell.length_b   1.000
_cell.length_c   1.000
_cell.angle_alpha   90.00
_cell.angle_beta   90.00
_cell.angle_gamma   90.00
#
_symmetry.space_group_name_H-M   'P 1'
#
loop_
_entity.id
_entity.type
_entity.pdbx_description
1 polymer ?
#
loop_
_entity_poly.entity_id
_entity_poly.type
_entity_poly.pdbx_seq_one_letter_code
_entity_poly.pdbx_strand_id
1 'polypeptide(L)'
;MAGDTIVLVTPVDTENNLFRVEHAVSAELADLVATTDWMSLPWQRQEGQENWARRRITDSAIFWIDQWHSELNSQWSTIEQCVGRKLHSYSGTAWWLDEPGFTCSMHTDGEMPGSMHLIWRGPGTAFYWHKDPATLRYQTPEQPNAGYIMINQADAQGYRPLLWHAMLTPSDSYRVTSYTWITPQ
;
A
#
# COMPACT_ATOMS: atom_id res chain seq x y z
N MET A 1 22.05 -13.05 -14.84
CA MET A 1 21.35 -11.85 -15.31
C MET A 1 19.98 -11.92 -14.65
N ALA A 2 19.73 -11.10 -13.62
CA ALA A 2 18.41 -10.94 -13.06
C ALA A 2 17.55 -10.35 -14.18
N GLY A 3 16.47 -11.04 -14.55
CA GLY A 3 15.52 -10.49 -15.52
C GLY A 3 14.90 -9.24 -14.93
N ASP A 4 14.86 -8.14 -15.71
CA ASP A 4 14.20 -6.91 -15.32
C ASP A 4 12.73 -7.24 -14.99
N THR A 5 12.41 -7.29 -13.71
CA THR A 5 11.02 -7.40 -13.27
C THR A 5 10.33 -6.08 -13.61
N ILE A 6 9.34 -6.14 -14.48
CA ILE A 6 8.55 -4.95 -14.84
C ILE A 6 7.36 -4.89 -13.90
N VAL A 7 7.20 -3.79 -13.19
CA VAL A 7 6.00 -3.53 -12.39
C VAL A 7 4.75 -3.57 -13.26
N LEU A 8 3.74 -4.27 -12.81
CA LEU A 8 2.44 -4.32 -13.47
C LEU A 8 1.45 -3.43 -12.72
N VAL A 9 0.98 -2.38 -13.39
CA VAL A 9 -0.06 -1.48 -12.86
C VAL A 9 -1.28 -1.59 -13.76
N THR A 10 -2.39 -2.02 -13.19
CA THR A 10 -3.64 -2.25 -13.91
C THR A 10 -4.76 -1.38 -13.34
N PRO A 11 -5.48 -0.62 -14.16
CA PRO A 11 -6.64 0.12 -13.69
C PRO A 11 -7.70 -0.81 -13.09
N VAL A 12 -8.15 -0.50 -11.89
CA VAL A 12 -9.33 -1.11 -11.25
C VAL A 12 -10.54 -0.22 -11.48
N ASP A 13 -10.35 1.08 -11.31
CA ASP A 13 -11.35 2.10 -11.55
C ASP A 13 -10.67 3.41 -11.93
N THR A 14 -10.72 3.72 -13.22
CA THR A 14 -10.07 4.92 -13.78
C THR A 14 -10.78 6.21 -13.35
N GLU A 15 -12.09 6.19 -13.17
CA GLU A 15 -12.86 7.37 -12.77
C GLU A 15 -12.50 7.81 -11.35
N ASN A 16 -12.19 6.83 -10.47
CA ASN A 16 -11.82 7.09 -9.10
C ASN A 16 -10.32 6.87 -8.81
N ASN A 17 -9.50 6.78 -9.86
CA ASN A 17 -8.04 6.71 -9.73
C ASN A 17 -7.56 5.59 -8.79
N LEU A 18 -8.15 4.40 -8.92
CA LEU A 18 -7.74 3.19 -8.20
C LEU A 18 -7.07 2.22 -9.18
N PHE A 19 -5.85 1.79 -8.84
CA PHE A 19 -5.04 0.90 -9.65
C PHE A 19 -4.55 -0.28 -8.80
N ARG A 20 -4.53 -1.47 -9.38
CA ARG A 20 -3.84 -2.63 -8.84
C ARG A 20 -2.37 -2.56 -9.20
N VAL A 21 -1.50 -2.95 -8.27
CA VAL A 21 -0.05 -3.05 -8.47
C VAL A 21 0.38 -4.47 -8.18
N GLU A 22 1.24 -5.01 -9.03
CA GLU A 22 1.92 -6.30 -8.83
C GLU A 22 3.37 -6.16 -9.27
N HIS A 23 4.25 -6.95 -8.66
CA HIS A 23 5.68 -6.95 -8.97
C HIS A 23 6.33 -5.56 -8.84
N ALA A 24 5.98 -4.85 -7.75
CA ALA A 24 6.52 -3.50 -7.51
C ALA A 24 8.05 -3.48 -7.35
N VAL A 25 8.62 -4.59 -6.92
CA VAL A 25 10.07 -4.81 -6.81
C VAL A 25 10.44 -6.18 -7.41
N SER A 26 11.74 -6.45 -7.57
CA SER A 26 12.25 -7.72 -8.10
C SER A 26 11.79 -8.92 -7.26
N ALA A 27 11.74 -10.08 -7.87
CA ALA A 27 11.42 -11.32 -7.16
C ALA A 27 12.44 -11.59 -6.02
N GLU A 28 13.72 -11.30 -6.25
CA GLU A 28 14.78 -11.44 -5.26
C GLU A 28 14.54 -10.58 -4.03
N LEU A 29 14.22 -9.30 -4.22
CA LEU A 29 13.89 -8.42 -3.10
C LEU A 29 12.55 -8.80 -2.46
N ALA A 30 11.56 -9.21 -3.25
CA ALA A 30 10.29 -9.67 -2.71
C ALA A 30 10.45 -10.90 -1.81
N ASP A 31 11.29 -11.86 -2.19
CA ASP A 31 11.62 -13.02 -1.38
C ASP A 31 12.35 -12.63 -0.08
N LEU A 32 13.27 -11.67 -0.17
CA LEU A 32 13.97 -11.14 1.01
C LEU A 32 12.99 -10.48 1.99
N VAL A 33 12.08 -9.66 1.47
CA VAL A 33 11.03 -9.02 2.27
C VAL A 33 10.10 -10.07 2.90
N ALA A 34 9.67 -11.07 2.12
CA ALA A 34 8.76 -12.12 2.58
C ALA A 34 9.38 -13.01 3.67
N THR A 35 10.70 -13.23 3.60
CA THR A 35 11.45 -14.06 4.55
C THR A 35 12.02 -13.28 5.74
N THR A 36 11.87 -11.97 5.77
CA THR A 36 12.32 -11.14 6.90
C THR A 36 11.61 -11.58 8.19
N ASP A 37 12.37 -11.74 9.26
CA ASP A 37 11.80 -11.95 10.60
C ASP A 37 11.22 -10.64 11.14
N TRP A 38 10.02 -10.32 10.68
CA TRP A 38 9.32 -9.10 11.03
C TRP A 38 9.12 -8.92 12.53
N MET A 39 9.06 -10.04 13.29
CA MET A 39 8.80 -9.98 14.73
C MET A 39 10.03 -9.54 15.54
N SER A 40 11.23 -9.71 14.99
CA SER A 40 12.48 -9.30 15.64
C SER A 40 12.79 -7.80 15.44
N LEU A 41 12.07 -7.12 14.56
CA LEU A 41 12.34 -5.70 14.27
C LEU A 41 11.80 -4.78 15.38
N PRO A 42 12.41 -3.57 15.57
CA PRO A 42 12.07 -2.66 16.66
C PRO A 42 10.78 -1.86 16.35
N TRP A 43 9.65 -2.54 16.31
CA TRP A 43 8.36 -1.95 16.08
C TRP A 43 7.94 -1.00 17.20
N GLN A 44 7.38 0.12 16.84
CA GLN A 44 6.83 1.10 17.75
C GLN A 44 5.29 1.14 17.64
N ARG A 45 4.60 1.12 18.76
CA ARG A 45 3.16 1.40 18.77
C ARG A 45 2.92 2.82 18.31
N GLN A 46 1.89 3.00 17.51
CA GLN A 46 1.46 4.35 17.15
C GLN A 46 0.70 4.94 18.35
N GLU A 47 1.22 6.04 18.91
CA GLU A 47 0.56 6.76 19.98
C GLU A 47 -0.78 7.37 19.54
N GLY A 48 -1.74 7.47 20.45
CA GLY A 48 -3.03 8.15 20.22
C GLY A 48 -4.11 7.32 19.57
N GLN A 49 -3.88 6.02 19.31
CA GLN A 49 -4.90 5.12 18.75
C GLN A 49 -5.14 3.96 19.72
N GLU A 50 -6.02 4.17 20.68
CA GLU A 50 -6.21 3.31 21.86
C GLU A 50 -6.64 1.85 21.57
N ASN A 51 -7.13 1.57 20.37
CA ASN A 51 -7.65 0.26 20.00
C ASN A 51 -6.90 -0.42 18.84
N TRP A 52 -5.71 0.06 18.46
CA TRP A 52 -5.04 -0.49 17.29
C TRP A 52 -3.90 -1.39 17.70
N ALA A 53 -4.08 -2.65 17.42
CA ALA A 53 -3.02 -3.65 17.41
C ALA A 53 -2.09 -3.43 16.20
N ARG A 54 -1.71 -2.18 15.94
CA ARG A 54 -0.86 -1.77 14.82
C ARG A 54 0.42 -1.14 15.33
N ARG A 55 1.52 -1.53 14.70
CA ARG A 55 2.86 -1.01 14.98
C ARG A 55 3.48 -0.47 13.71
N ARG A 56 4.36 0.50 13.88
CA ARG A 56 5.12 1.11 12.78
C ARG A 56 6.62 0.91 12.99
N ILE A 57 7.35 0.75 11.89
CA ILE A 57 8.80 0.82 11.89
C ILE A 57 9.27 1.88 10.91
N THR A 58 10.41 2.51 11.22
CA THR A 58 11.07 3.46 10.34
C THR A 58 12.01 2.74 9.38
N ASP A 59 12.23 3.29 8.22
CA ASP A 59 13.10 2.76 7.17
C ASP A 59 14.48 2.38 7.68
N SER A 60 15.10 3.23 8.52
CA SER A 60 16.46 3.04 9.04
C SER A 60 16.67 1.76 9.85
N ALA A 61 15.61 1.10 10.29
CA ALA A 61 15.68 -0.16 11.01
C ALA A 61 15.63 -1.40 10.10
N ILE A 62 15.51 -1.20 8.79
CA ILE A 62 15.33 -2.27 7.80
C ILE A 62 16.61 -2.37 6.95
N PHE A 63 17.34 -3.47 7.04
CA PHE A 63 18.68 -3.62 6.43
C PHE A 63 18.69 -3.61 4.89
N TRP A 64 17.58 -3.93 4.24
CA TRP A 64 17.44 -3.91 2.77
C TRP A 64 16.71 -2.67 2.24
N ILE A 65 16.49 -1.65 3.05
CA ILE A 65 15.66 -0.49 2.67
C ILE A 65 16.23 0.31 1.51
N ASP A 66 17.55 0.43 1.41
CA ASP A 66 18.19 1.17 0.30
C ASP A 66 17.95 0.45 -1.04
N GLN A 67 17.98 -0.89 -1.05
CA GLN A 67 17.63 -1.66 -2.24
C GLN A 67 16.15 -1.44 -2.61
N TRP A 68 15.26 -1.46 -1.61
CA TRP A 68 13.84 -1.15 -1.80
C TRP A 68 13.63 0.20 -2.49
N HIS A 69 14.22 1.26 -1.99
CA HIS A 69 14.09 2.60 -2.59
C HIS A 69 14.70 2.66 -3.98
N SER A 70 15.83 2.02 -4.21
CA SER A 70 16.48 1.96 -5.52
C SER A 70 15.60 1.27 -6.56
N GLU A 71 15.06 0.08 -6.23
CA GLU A 71 14.21 -0.67 -7.15
C GLU A 71 12.88 0.04 -7.40
N LEU A 72 12.22 0.55 -6.37
CA LEU A 72 10.97 1.29 -6.52
C LEU A 72 11.18 2.55 -7.39
N ASN A 73 12.26 3.29 -7.18
CA ASN A 73 12.57 4.46 -7.99
C ASN A 73 12.84 4.08 -9.46
N SER A 74 13.47 2.94 -9.72
CA SER A 74 13.69 2.46 -11.09
C SER A 74 12.39 2.15 -11.84
N GLN A 75 11.35 1.75 -11.13
CA GLN A 75 10.03 1.43 -11.68
C GLN A 75 9.10 2.66 -11.76
N TRP A 76 9.49 3.79 -11.15
CA TRP A 76 8.59 4.92 -10.93
C TRP A 76 8.02 5.50 -12.22
N SER A 77 8.85 5.64 -13.26
CA SER A 77 8.41 6.13 -14.57
C SER A 77 7.38 5.21 -15.24
N THR A 78 7.50 3.91 -15.04
CA THR A 78 6.52 2.93 -15.54
C THR A 78 5.19 3.07 -14.79
N ILE A 79 5.25 3.23 -13.46
CA ILE A 79 4.06 3.49 -12.62
C ILE A 79 3.35 4.75 -13.10
N GLU A 80 4.09 5.86 -13.31
CA GLU A 80 3.55 7.12 -13.81
C GLU A 80 2.85 6.97 -15.16
N GLN A 81 3.46 6.24 -16.09
CA GLN A 81 2.88 5.98 -17.41
C GLN A 81 1.55 5.23 -17.29
N CYS A 82 1.50 4.19 -16.45
CA CYS A 82 0.29 3.39 -16.26
C CYS A 82 -0.82 4.16 -15.56
N VAL A 83 -0.46 5.01 -14.59
CA VAL A 83 -1.41 5.88 -13.87
C VAL A 83 -1.85 7.07 -14.73
N GLY A 84 -1.09 7.41 -15.77
CA GLY A 84 -1.41 8.48 -16.72
C GLY A 84 -1.09 9.89 -16.20
N ARG A 85 -0.27 10.01 -15.17
CA ARG A 85 0.15 11.30 -14.59
C ARG A 85 1.48 11.22 -13.88
N LYS A 86 2.12 12.38 -13.72
CA LYS A 86 3.33 12.50 -12.90
C LYS A 86 3.00 12.35 -11.41
N LEU A 87 3.88 11.66 -10.69
CA LEU A 87 3.75 11.36 -9.27
C LEU A 87 5.04 11.74 -8.55
N HIS A 88 4.90 12.26 -7.33
CA HIS A 88 6.02 12.36 -6.40
C HIS A 88 5.82 11.40 -5.24
N SER A 89 6.85 10.64 -4.88
CA SER A 89 6.86 9.96 -3.59
C SER A 89 7.28 10.96 -2.51
N TYR A 90 6.56 10.97 -1.39
CA TYR A 90 7.02 11.65 -0.19
C TYR A 90 8.19 10.89 0.46
N SER A 91 8.86 11.54 1.37
CA SER A 91 10.02 11.04 2.10
C SER A 91 9.79 9.69 2.75
N GLY A 92 10.21 8.62 2.10
CA GLY A 92 10.24 7.28 2.67
C GLY A 92 8.95 6.49 2.58
N THR A 93 9.05 5.25 2.98
CA THR A 93 7.95 4.29 3.08
C THR A 93 7.67 4.01 4.56
N ALA A 94 6.43 4.03 4.98
CA ALA A 94 6.04 3.54 6.29
C ALA A 94 5.76 2.04 6.20
N TRP A 95 6.28 1.29 7.14
CA TRP A 95 6.01 -0.13 7.29
C TRP A 95 5.10 -0.35 8.49
N TRP A 96 4.09 -1.17 8.29
CA TRP A 96 3.07 -1.45 9.29
C TRP A 96 3.01 -2.95 9.60
N LEU A 97 2.96 -3.25 10.88
CA LEU A 97 2.66 -4.58 11.40
C LEU A 97 1.33 -4.52 12.12
N ASP A 98 0.34 -5.21 11.60
CA ASP A 98 -0.94 -5.40 12.25
C ASP A 98 -0.94 -6.74 13.00
N GLU A 99 -1.31 -6.72 14.28
CA GLU A 99 -1.36 -7.92 15.13
C GLU A 99 -2.58 -8.79 14.76
N PRO A 100 -2.58 -10.10 15.11
CA PRO A 100 -3.77 -10.93 14.96
C PRO A 100 -5.00 -10.30 15.60
N GLY A 101 -6.13 -10.39 14.92
CA GLY A 101 -7.37 -9.75 15.34
C GLY A 101 -7.52 -8.28 14.95
N PHE A 102 -6.49 -7.65 14.36
CA PHE A 102 -6.61 -6.28 13.88
C PHE A 102 -7.68 -6.15 12.79
N THR A 103 -8.51 -5.13 12.93
CA THR A 103 -9.45 -4.68 11.90
C THR A 103 -9.30 -3.18 11.68
N CYS A 104 -9.60 -2.72 10.49
CA CYS A 104 -9.68 -1.30 10.18
C CYS A 104 -11.09 -1.00 9.68
N SER A 105 -11.80 -0.15 10.39
CA SER A 105 -13.16 0.25 10.01
C SER A 105 -13.15 0.97 8.65
N MET A 106 -14.30 0.95 8.00
CA MET A 106 -14.48 1.57 6.70
C MET A 106 -14.30 3.10 6.78
N HIS A 107 -13.35 3.61 6.02
CA HIS A 107 -12.98 5.03 5.99
C HIS A 107 -12.50 5.42 4.59
N THR A 108 -12.24 6.70 4.42
CA THR A 108 -11.47 7.27 3.31
C THR A 108 -10.25 7.96 3.91
N ASP A 109 -9.16 8.07 3.15
CA ASP A 109 -7.94 8.74 3.64
C ASP A 109 -8.04 10.29 3.64
N GLY A 110 -9.23 10.80 3.46
CA GLY A 110 -9.51 12.22 3.57
C GLY A 110 -8.71 13.08 2.59
N GLU A 111 -7.90 14.00 3.13
CA GLU A 111 -7.14 14.96 2.32
C GLU A 111 -5.82 14.44 1.78
N MET A 112 -5.48 13.19 2.05
CA MET A 112 -4.23 12.62 1.55
C MET A 112 -4.25 12.55 0.03
N PRO A 113 -3.25 13.12 -0.67
CA PRO A 113 -3.32 13.25 -2.13
C PRO A 113 -3.28 11.91 -2.86
N GLY A 114 -2.57 10.94 -2.30
CA GLY A 114 -2.48 9.59 -2.83
C GLY A 114 -1.52 8.71 -2.07
N SER A 115 -1.61 7.42 -2.35
CA SER A 115 -0.74 6.43 -1.73
C SER A 115 -0.57 5.18 -2.58
N MET A 116 0.56 4.50 -2.40
CA MET A 116 0.77 3.13 -2.84
C MET A 116 0.92 2.25 -1.61
N HIS A 117 0.07 1.25 -1.51
CA HIS A 117 0.13 0.21 -0.49
C HIS A 117 0.51 -1.12 -1.11
N LEU A 118 1.50 -1.80 -0.54
CA LEU A 118 1.83 -3.16 -0.92
C LEU A 118 1.60 -4.09 0.26
N ILE A 119 1.08 -5.26 -0.03
CA ILE A 119 0.86 -6.35 0.93
C ILE A 119 2.09 -7.26 0.88
N TRP A 120 2.60 -7.63 2.03
CA TRP A 120 3.73 -8.55 2.16
C TRP A 120 3.32 -9.82 2.88
N ARG A 121 2.34 -9.71 3.77
CA ARG A 121 1.80 -10.82 4.51
C ARG A 121 0.39 -10.49 4.99
N GLY A 122 -0.50 -11.49 5.01
CA GLY A 122 -1.86 -11.40 5.54
C GLY A 122 -2.88 -10.83 4.55
N PRO A 123 -4.08 -10.52 5.01
CA PRO A 123 -5.19 -10.13 4.16
C PRO A 123 -4.96 -8.79 3.46
N GLY A 124 -5.54 -8.68 2.27
CA GLY A 124 -5.55 -7.45 1.49
C GLY A 124 -6.56 -6.42 2.03
N THR A 125 -6.57 -5.27 1.37
CA THR A 125 -7.52 -4.18 1.64
C THR A 125 -8.72 -4.31 0.72
N ALA A 126 -9.93 -4.14 1.26
CA ALA A 126 -11.18 -4.13 0.50
C ALA A 126 -11.59 -2.69 0.20
N PHE A 127 -12.06 -2.43 -1.03
CA PHE A 127 -12.61 -1.16 -1.49
C PHE A 127 -14.09 -1.30 -1.76
N TYR A 128 -14.85 -0.24 -1.49
CA TYR A 128 -16.31 -0.22 -1.56
C TYR A 128 -16.80 1.02 -2.31
N TRP A 129 -17.97 0.90 -2.96
CA TRP A 129 -18.61 2.03 -3.64
C TRP A 129 -19.14 3.09 -2.65
N HIS A 130 -19.61 2.60 -1.49
CA HIS A 130 -20.21 3.41 -0.44
C HIS A 130 -19.70 2.94 0.91
N LYS A 131 -19.99 3.68 1.97
CA LYS A 131 -19.73 3.25 3.36
C LYS A 131 -20.69 2.12 3.77
N ASP A 132 -20.69 1.04 2.98
CA ASP A 132 -21.54 -0.13 3.15
C ASP A 132 -20.78 -1.40 2.72
N PRO A 133 -20.58 -2.39 3.60
CA PRO A 133 -19.90 -3.64 3.29
C PRO A 133 -20.52 -4.44 2.14
N ALA A 134 -21.83 -4.27 1.88
CA ALA A 134 -22.50 -4.94 0.78
C ALA A 134 -22.09 -4.40 -0.61
N THR A 135 -21.41 -3.26 -0.65
CA THR A 135 -20.99 -2.59 -1.89
C THR A 135 -19.54 -2.84 -2.26
N LEU A 136 -19.04 -4.06 -2.00
CA LEU A 136 -17.66 -4.44 -2.35
C LEU A 136 -17.38 -4.20 -3.83
N ARG A 137 -16.32 -3.46 -4.10
CA ARG A 137 -15.88 -3.06 -5.43
C ARG A 137 -14.62 -3.80 -5.86
N TYR A 138 -13.67 -3.92 -4.95
CA TYR A 138 -12.38 -4.54 -5.22
C TYR A 138 -11.76 -5.06 -3.92
N GLN A 139 -11.10 -6.20 -4.01
CA GLN A 139 -10.28 -6.77 -2.94
C GLN A 139 -8.85 -6.93 -3.45
N THR A 140 -7.90 -6.35 -2.73
CA THR A 140 -6.47 -6.54 -3.03
C THR A 140 -6.09 -8.00 -2.86
N PRO A 141 -5.32 -8.61 -3.78
CA PRO A 141 -4.84 -9.97 -3.62
C PRO A 141 -4.03 -10.17 -2.33
N GLU A 142 -4.17 -11.33 -1.72
CA GLU A 142 -3.37 -11.76 -0.57
C GLU A 142 -2.07 -12.41 -1.05
N GLN A 143 -1.25 -11.65 -1.73
CA GLN A 143 0.05 -12.12 -2.22
C GLN A 143 1.13 -11.09 -1.97
N PRO A 144 2.36 -11.50 -1.61
CA PRO A 144 3.48 -10.59 -1.47
C PRO A 144 3.74 -9.79 -2.76
N ASN A 145 4.28 -8.58 -2.61
CA ASN A 145 4.65 -7.71 -3.72
C ASN A 145 3.45 -7.30 -4.61
N ALA A 146 2.25 -7.30 -4.04
CA ALA A 146 1.03 -6.83 -4.70
C ALA A 146 0.28 -5.85 -3.79
N GLY A 147 -0.53 -5.00 -4.41
CA GLY A 147 -1.27 -4.01 -3.66
C GLY A 147 -2.09 -3.08 -4.55
N TYR A 148 -2.10 -1.81 -4.19
CA TYR A 148 -2.85 -0.81 -4.92
C TYR A 148 -2.18 0.57 -4.87
N ILE A 149 -2.52 1.38 -5.87
CA ILE A 149 -2.32 2.83 -5.87
C ILE A 149 -3.70 3.47 -5.85
N MET A 150 -3.90 4.43 -4.96
CA MET A 150 -5.07 5.30 -4.99
C MET A 150 -4.63 6.76 -5.03
N ILE A 151 -5.33 7.56 -5.84
CA ILE A 151 -5.09 8.98 -6.01
C ILE A 151 -6.34 9.75 -5.61
N ASN A 152 -6.27 10.44 -4.49
CA ASN A 152 -7.39 11.19 -3.91
C ASN A 152 -7.36 12.68 -4.24
N GLN A 153 -6.41 13.12 -5.09
CA GLN A 153 -6.34 14.52 -5.46
C GLN A 153 -7.61 14.96 -6.17
N ALA A 154 -8.12 16.12 -5.77
CA ALA A 154 -9.24 16.74 -6.46
C ALA A 154 -8.88 17.02 -7.92
N ASP A 155 -9.84 16.84 -8.81
CA ASP A 155 -9.74 17.28 -10.20
C ASP A 155 -9.86 18.81 -10.32
N ALA A 156 -9.78 19.31 -11.56
CA ALA A 156 -9.90 20.76 -11.84
C ALA A 156 -11.26 21.35 -11.43
N GLN A 157 -12.28 20.54 -11.23
CA GLN A 157 -13.62 20.90 -10.78
C GLN A 157 -13.77 20.78 -9.26
N GLY A 158 -12.75 20.33 -8.56
CA GLY A 158 -12.76 20.13 -7.10
C GLY A 158 -13.38 18.79 -6.65
N TYR A 159 -13.71 17.88 -7.57
CA TYR A 159 -14.21 16.56 -7.24
C TYR A 159 -13.06 15.69 -6.71
N ARG A 160 -13.29 15.05 -5.55
CA ARG A 160 -12.40 14.03 -4.97
C ARG A 160 -13.11 12.68 -4.98
N PRO A 161 -12.47 11.63 -5.50
CA PRO A 161 -13.04 10.29 -5.38
C PRO A 161 -13.16 9.88 -3.91
N LEU A 162 -14.32 9.38 -3.52
CA LEU A 162 -14.51 8.77 -2.21
C LEU A 162 -14.17 7.29 -2.30
N LEU A 163 -12.90 6.97 -2.11
CA LEU A 163 -12.41 5.59 -2.08
C LEU A 163 -12.59 5.01 -0.67
N TRP A 164 -13.81 4.55 -0.37
CA TRP A 164 -14.10 3.84 0.86
C TRP A 164 -13.32 2.53 0.89
N HIS A 165 -12.55 2.32 1.95
CA HIS A 165 -11.78 1.08 2.11
C HIS A 165 -11.72 0.64 3.56
N ALA A 166 -11.43 -0.65 3.76
CA ALA A 166 -11.42 -1.27 5.08
C ALA A 166 -10.64 -2.58 5.09
N MET A 167 -10.36 -3.07 6.29
CA MET A 167 -10.03 -4.44 6.57
C MET A 167 -11.00 -4.94 7.65
N LEU A 168 -12.18 -5.39 7.21
CA LEU A 168 -13.28 -5.76 8.11
C LEU A 168 -13.10 -7.16 8.70
N THR A 169 -12.47 -8.07 7.95
CA THR A 169 -12.17 -9.42 8.44
C THR A 169 -10.82 -9.40 9.15
N PRO A 170 -10.78 -9.74 10.44
CA PRO A 170 -9.53 -9.83 11.17
C PRO A 170 -8.65 -10.95 10.60
N SER A 171 -7.35 -10.75 10.64
CA SER A 171 -6.38 -11.78 10.30
C SER A 171 -6.13 -12.68 11.51
N ASP A 172 -5.99 -13.98 11.31
CA ASP A 172 -5.53 -14.91 12.34
C ASP A 172 -4.01 -14.86 12.55
N SER A 173 -3.32 -14.14 11.69
CA SER A 173 -1.87 -13.97 11.73
C SER A 173 -1.49 -12.50 11.58
N TYR A 174 -0.20 -12.19 11.79
CA TYR A 174 0.31 -10.86 11.54
C TYR A 174 0.16 -10.48 10.06
N ARG A 175 -0.25 -9.24 9.82
CA ARG A 175 -0.25 -8.61 8.51
C ARG A 175 0.90 -7.62 8.42
N VAL A 176 1.62 -7.63 7.31
CA VAL A 176 2.71 -6.67 7.03
C VAL A 176 2.40 -5.95 5.74
N THR A 177 2.46 -4.63 5.79
CA THR A 177 2.25 -3.76 4.63
C THR A 177 3.29 -2.65 4.58
N SER A 178 3.61 -2.21 3.37
CA SER A 178 4.32 -0.97 3.13
C SER A 178 3.38 0.09 2.58
N TYR A 179 3.60 1.33 2.98
CA TYR A 179 2.81 2.49 2.61
C TYR A 179 3.72 3.59 2.11
N THR A 180 3.63 3.91 0.84
CA THR A 180 4.37 5.02 0.22
C THR A 180 3.40 6.15 -0.12
N TRP A 181 3.64 7.34 0.43
CA TRP A 181 2.84 8.51 0.10
C TRP A 181 3.17 9.01 -1.29
N ILE A 182 2.14 9.40 -2.01
CA ILE A 182 2.22 9.90 -3.38
C ILE A 182 1.57 11.28 -3.46
N THR A 183 2.26 12.22 -4.10
CA THR A 183 1.63 13.47 -4.53
C THR A 183 1.57 13.48 -6.05
N PRO A 184 0.40 13.54 -6.65
CA PRO A 184 0.28 13.83 -8.08
C PRO A 184 0.76 15.26 -8.37
N GLN A 185 1.39 15.45 -9.53
CA GLN A 185 1.73 16.76 -10.06
C GLN A 185 0.58 17.34 -10.86
#